data_4a56e25e8662973d5c1db86583303ad0
#
_entry.id   4a56e25e8662973d5c1db86583303ad0
#
_cell.length_a   1.000
_cell.length_b   1.000
_cell.length_c   1.000
_cell.angle_alpha   90.00
_cell.angle_beta   90.00
_cell.angle_gamma   90.00
#
_symmetry.space_group_name_H-M   'P 1'
#
loop_
_entity.id
_entity.type
_entity.pdbx_description
1 polymer ?
#
loop_
_entity_poly.entity_id
_entity_poly.type
_entity_poly.pdbx_seq_one_letter_code
_entity_poly.pdbx_strand_id
1 'polypeptide(L)'
;MSGGSDLTDESKLNGWLPEAEFVKAVQALPLVSVDLLVINPAGQMLLGLRRNAPARDWWFTPGARVRKNEAFTQTLQHVMSTEVGLLSTQVHVQPKLMGIWDHFYDDSAFNTEVSTHYVNLPHWLKVSRCVDLDDLPSDQHSGWRWQDPQEAALAEDVHPYVRAYAQWLLDRDVFE
;
A
#
# COMPACT_ATOMS: atom_id res chain seq x y z
N MET A 1 3.99 26.72 -39.66
CA MET A 1 3.10 26.99 -38.51
C MET A 1 2.78 25.66 -37.89
N SER A 2 3.59 25.27 -36.92
CA SER A 2 3.39 24.02 -36.17
C SER A 2 2.65 24.36 -34.89
N GLY A 3 1.38 23.99 -34.84
CA GLY A 3 0.59 24.07 -33.65
C GLY A 3 1.07 22.99 -32.65
N GLY A 4 1.87 23.38 -31.67
CA GLY A 4 2.12 22.57 -30.51
C GLY A 4 0.83 22.47 -29.75
N SER A 5 0.28 21.26 -29.65
CA SER A 5 -0.81 20.95 -28.72
C SER A 5 -0.27 21.13 -27.32
N ASP A 6 -0.63 22.25 -26.72
CA ASP A 6 -0.51 22.47 -25.28
C ASP A 6 -1.42 21.44 -24.60
N LEU A 7 -0.85 20.28 -24.29
CA LEU A 7 -1.48 19.32 -23.40
C LEU A 7 -1.56 20.04 -22.04
N THR A 8 -2.69 20.67 -21.80
CA THR A 8 -3.03 21.26 -20.52
C THR A 8 -2.85 20.19 -19.46
N ASP A 9 -1.94 20.45 -18.63
CA ASP A 9 -1.20 19.66 -17.68
C ASP A 9 -2.07 19.22 -16.48
N GLU A 10 -3.23 18.64 -16.75
CA GLU A 10 -4.10 18.05 -15.71
C GLU A 10 -3.41 16.91 -14.96
N SER A 11 -2.44 16.23 -15.59
CA SER A 11 -1.66 15.18 -14.97
C SER A 11 -0.79 15.72 -13.83
N LYS A 12 -0.24 16.91 -13.95
CA LYS A 12 0.54 17.56 -12.88
C LYS A 12 -0.36 18.03 -11.71
N LEU A 13 -1.59 18.41 -12.00
CA LEU A 13 -2.55 18.80 -10.97
C LEU A 13 -2.98 17.59 -10.13
N ASN A 14 -2.97 16.39 -10.70
CA ASN A 14 -3.40 15.16 -10.04
C ASN A 14 -2.25 14.35 -9.41
N GLY A 15 -1.04 14.95 -9.29
CA GLY A 15 0.12 14.31 -8.66
C GLY A 15 0.75 13.17 -9.46
N TRP A 16 0.41 13.02 -10.74
CA TRP A 16 1.14 12.19 -11.69
C TRP A 16 2.30 12.98 -12.30
N LEU A 17 3.48 12.40 -12.22
CA LEU A 17 4.68 12.94 -12.84
C LEU A 17 5.15 12.00 -13.97
N PRO A 18 5.69 12.50 -15.08
CA PRO A 18 6.46 11.69 -16.00
C PRO A 18 7.56 10.94 -15.24
N GLU A 19 7.91 9.74 -15.71
CA GLU A 19 8.85 8.86 -15.01
C GLU A 19 10.17 9.57 -14.62
N ALA A 20 10.79 10.30 -15.54
CA ALA A 20 12.03 11.01 -15.27
C ALA A 20 11.90 12.12 -14.20
N GLU A 21 10.75 12.78 -14.13
CA GLU A 21 10.47 13.78 -13.09
C GLU A 21 10.17 13.10 -11.76
N PHE A 22 9.47 11.97 -11.77
CA PHE A 22 9.20 11.18 -10.58
C PHE A 22 10.49 10.67 -9.95
N VAL A 23 11.40 10.11 -10.74
CA VAL A 23 12.71 9.65 -10.27
C VAL A 23 13.49 10.77 -9.58
N LYS A 24 13.49 11.98 -10.13
CA LYS A 24 14.13 13.16 -9.49
C LYS A 24 13.45 13.52 -8.16
N ALA A 25 12.12 13.44 -8.09
CA ALA A 25 11.40 13.70 -6.85
C ALA A 25 11.75 12.67 -5.77
N VAL A 26 11.81 11.39 -6.12
CA VAL A 26 12.20 10.29 -5.23
C VAL A 26 13.64 10.44 -4.71
N GLN A 27 14.56 10.87 -5.58
CA GLN A 27 15.96 11.15 -5.20
C GLN A 27 16.10 12.30 -4.18
N ALA A 28 15.18 13.24 -4.20
CA ALA A 28 15.30 14.49 -3.46
C ALA A 28 14.45 14.56 -2.19
N LEU A 29 13.35 13.78 -2.12
CA LEU A 29 12.32 13.95 -1.09
C LEU A 29 11.80 12.61 -0.58
N PRO A 30 11.48 12.50 0.72
CA PRO A 30 10.65 11.41 1.19
C PRO A 30 9.25 11.54 0.59
N LEU A 31 8.66 10.39 0.28
CA LEU A 31 7.28 10.27 -0.18
C LEU A 31 6.36 9.92 0.99
N VAL A 32 5.08 10.26 0.90
CA VAL A 32 4.08 9.82 1.88
C VAL A 32 3.28 8.66 1.29
N SER A 33 3.07 7.61 2.08
CA SER A 33 2.26 6.45 1.69
C SER A 33 1.32 6.00 2.80
N VAL A 34 0.33 5.22 2.43
CA VAL A 34 -0.55 4.49 3.34
C VAL A 34 -0.46 3.02 3.02
N ASP A 35 -0.42 2.18 4.05
CA ASP A 35 -0.61 0.73 3.97
C ASP A 35 -1.90 0.35 4.67
N LEU A 36 -2.59 -0.66 4.19
CA LEU A 36 -3.84 -1.14 4.73
C LEU A 36 -3.77 -2.61 5.12
N LEU A 37 -3.76 -2.89 6.41
CA LEU A 37 -3.84 -4.23 6.96
C LEU A 37 -5.32 -4.61 7.07
N VAL A 38 -5.79 -5.42 6.15
CA VAL A 38 -7.15 -5.98 6.19
C VAL A 38 -7.14 -7.25 7.01
N ILE A 39 -7.98 -7.31 8.03
CA ILE A 39 -8.08 -8.44 8.97
C ILE A 39 -9.46 -9.09 8.80
N ASN A 40 -9.48 -10.39 8.49
CA ASN A 40 -10.71 -11.15 8.35
C ASN A 40 -11.31 -11.55 9.71
N PRO A 41 -12.54 -12.13 9.75
CA PRO A 41 -13.16 -12.57 11.00
C PRO A 41 -12.38 -13.66 11.75
N ALA A 42 -11.52 -14.41 11.09
CA ALA A 42 -10.63 -15.39 11.68
C ALA A 42 -9.35 -14.79 12.29
N GLY A 43 -9.16 -13.46 12.17
CA GLY A 43 -7.98 -12.76 12.67
C GLY A 43 -6.77 -12.80 11.72
N GLN A 44 -6.93 -13.30 10.49
CA GLN A 44 -5.85 -13.38 9.51
C GLN A 44 -5.70 -12.07 8.73
N MET A 45 -4.47 -11.75 8.35
CA MET A 45 -4.09 -10.59 7.52
C MET A 45 -4.13 -10.93 6.03
N LEU A 46 -4.65 -10.01 5.21
CA LEU A 46 -4.57 -10.11 3.75
C LEU A 46 -3.19 -9.67 3.27
N LEU A 47 -2.50 -10.54 2.53
CA LEU A 47 -1.21 -10.26 1.90
C LEU A 47 -1.27 -10.51 0.40
N GLY A 48 -0.64 -9.62 -0.37
CA GLY A 48 -0.45 -9.74 -1.81
C GLY A 48 1.02 -9.92 -2.18
N LEU A 49 1.33 -10.80 -3.11
CA LEU A 49 2.68 -11.00 -3.64
C LEU A 49 2.99 -9.90 -4.67
N ARG A 50 3.87 -8.98 -4.33
CA ARG A 50 4.14 -7.79 -5.15
C ARG A 50 4.82 -8.10 -6.48
N ARG A 51 4.33 -7.46 -7.55
CA ARG A 51 4.95 -7.49 -8.89
C ARG A 51 5.99 -6.40 -9.09
N ASN A 52 5.83 -5.26 -8.46
CA ASN A 52 6.57 -4.03 -8.73
C ASN A 52 7.50 -3.66 -7.58
N ALA A 53 8.62 -2.99 -7.91
CA ALA A 53 9.46 -2.32 -6.93
C ALA A 53 8.74 -1.08 -6.34
N PRO A 54 9.08 -0.67 -5.12
CA PRO A 54 9.89 -1.43 -4.18
C PRO A 54 9.17 -2.66 -3.61
N ALA A 55 9.91 -3.56 -2.95
CA ALA A 55 9.40 -4.80 -2.35
C ALA A 55 8.84 -5.82 -3.38
N ARG A 56 9.39 -5.85 -4.60
CA ARG A 56 9.05 -6.90 -5.59
C ARG A 56 9.34 -8.29 -5.02
N ASP A 57 8.46 -9.25 -5.35
CA ASP A 57 8.54 -10.66 -4.95
C ASP A 57 8.39 -10.91 -3.43
N TRP A 58 7.99 -9.90 -2.67
CA TRP A 58 7.64 -10.03 -1.27
C TRP A 58 6.12 -10.09 -1.06
N TRP A 59 5.70 -10.86 -0.07
CA TRP A 59 4.36 -10.74 0.47
C TRP A 59 4.25 -9.45 1.28
N PHE A 60 3.32 -8.61 0.87
CA PHE A 60 3.14 -7.27 1.42
C PHE A 60 1.65 -6.94 1.61
N THR A 61 1.34 -5.90 2.38
CA THR A 61 -0.03 -5.40 2.50
C THR A 61 -0.41 -4.55 1.29
N PRO A 62 -1.70 -4.43 0.92
CA PRO A 62 -2.16 -3.39 0.00
C PRO A 62 -1.76 -1.99 0.48
N GLY A 63 -1.42 -1.12 -0.45
CA GLY A 63 -1.02 0.23 -0.10
C GLY A 63 -0.73 1.11 -1.29
N ALA A 64 -0.76 2.42 -1.09
CA ALA A 64 -0.52 3.40 -2.13
C ALA A 64 0.21 4.64 -1.62
N ARG A 65 0.93 5.28 -2.52
CA ARG A 65 1.49 6.61 -2.29
C ARG A 65 0.37 7.66 -2.27
N VAL A 66 0.42 8.56 -1.29
CA VAL A 66 -0.44 9.75 -1.27
C VAL A 66 0.00 10.70 -2.38
N ARG A 67 -0.92 11.14 -3.22
CA ARG A 67 -0.65 12.07 -4.30
C ARG A 67 -0.73 13.51 -3.81
N LYS A 68 -0.08 14.41 -4.54
CA LYS A 68 -0.21 15.83 -4.24
C LYS A 68 -1.68 16.27 -4.33
N ASN A 69 -2.13 17.04 -3.35
CA ASN A 69 -3.51 17.53 -3.20
C ASN A 69 -4.55 16.43 -2.91
N GLU A 70 -4.13 15.20 -2.61
CA GLU A 70 -4.97 14.11 -2.16
C GLU A 70 -4.88 13.99 -0.63
N ALA A 71 -6.03 13.92 0.05
CA ALA A 71 -6.05 13.62 1.46
C ALA A 71 -5.73 12.12 1.67
N PHE A 72 -4.99 11.77 2.74
CA PHE A 72 -4.64 10.37 3.02
C PHE A 72 -5.87 9.47 3.18
N THR A 73 -7.01 10.02 3.64
CA THR A 73 -8.29 9.30 3.71
C THR A 73 -8.84 8.93 2.33
N GLN A 74 -8.59 9.77 1.32
CA GLN A 74 -8.96 9.47 -0.07
C GLN A 74 -8.05 8.38 -0.64
N THR A 75 -6.74 8.42 -0.32
CA THR A 75 -5.81 7.36 -0.70
C THR A 75 -6.22 6.02 -0.07
N LEU A 76 -6.59 6.00 1.22
CA LEU A 76 -7.10 4.79 1.88
C LEU A 76 -8.38 4.26 1.22
N GLN A 77 -9.34 5.14 0.88
CA GLN A 77 -10.55 4.75 0.17
C GLN A 77 -10.22 4.16 -1.21
N HIS A 78 -9.25 4.75 -1.91
CA HIS A 78 -8.76 4.24 -3.18
C HIS A 78 -8.17 2.83 -3.01
N VAL A 79 -7.27 2.62 -2.04
CA VAL A 79 -6.69 1.29 -1.74
C VAL A 79 -7.78 0.28 -1.42
N MET A 80 -8.74 0.63 -0.55
CA MET A 80 -9.86 -0.24 -0.21
C MET A 80 -10.66 -0.68 -1.44
N SER A 81 -10.99 0.27 -2.32
CA SER A 81 -11.85 -0.02 -3.47
C SER A 81 -11.12 -0.69 -4.63
N THR A 82 -9.92 -0.24 -4.96
CA THR A 82 -9.21 -0.66 -6.18
C THR A 82 -8.24 -1.82 -5.96
N GLU A 83 -7.64 -1.93 -4.77
CA GLU A 83 -6.68 -3.01 -4.48
C GLU A 83 -7.30 -4.16 -3.69
N VAL A 84 -8.35 -3.90 -2.91
CA VAL A 84 -8.98 -4.92 -2.05
C VAL A 84 -10.43 -5.22 -2.46
N GLY A 85 -11.01 -4.46 -3.39
CA GLY A 85 -12.39 -4.65 -3.83
C GLY A 85 -13.44 -4.37 -2.74
N LEU A 86 -13.06 -3.67 -1.67
CA LEU A 86 -13.96 -3.31 -0.58
C LEU A 86 -14.75 -2.04 -0.94
N LEU A 87 -16.02 -2.20 -1.20
CA LEU A 87 -16.91 -1.05 -1.39
C LEU A 87 -17.18 -0.35 -0.06
N SER A 88 -17.33 0.97 -0.06
CA SER A 88 -17.64 1.77 1.13
C SER A 88 -18.90 1.30 1.86
N THR A 89 -19.84 0.68 1.16
CA THR A 89 -21.07 0.06 1.72
C THR A 89 -20.81 -1.23 2.50
N GLN A 90 -19.64 -1.85 2.32
CA GLN A 90 -19.23 -3.11 2.97
C GLN A 90 -18.34 -2.85 4.19
N VAL A 91 -17.82 -1.65 4.32
CA VAL A 91 -16.91 -1.23 5.39
C VAL A 91 -17.68 -0.35 6.35
N HIS A 92 -18.14 -0.93 7.44
CA HIS A 92 -18.86 -0.21 8.50
C HIS A 92 -17.92 0.41 9.55
N VAL A 93 -16.62 0.14 9.45
CA VAL A 93 -15.60 0.59 10.42
C VAL A 93 -14.51 1.35 9.66
N GLN A 94 -14.13 2.51 10.18
CA GLN A 94 -13.03 3.29 9.60
C GLN A 94 -11.68 2.60 9.90
N PRO A 95 -10.73 2.58 8.94
CA PRO A 95 -9.38 2.12 9.19
C PRO A 95 -8.74 2.90 10.34
N LYS A 96 -8.04 2.20 11.24
CA LYS A 96 -7.38 2.79 12.40
C LYS A 96 -5.89 2.94 12.14
N LEU A 97 -5.36 4.14 12.36
CA LEU A 97 -3.93 4.44 12.23
C LEU A 97 -3.12 3.64 13.25
N MET A 98 -2.04 3.00 12.79
CA MET A 98 -1.09 2.27 13.64
C MET A 98 0.04 3.15 14.18
N GLY A 99 0.29 4.28 13.55
CA GLY A 99 1.38 5.22 13.85
C GLY A 99 2.02 5.77 12.59
N ILE A 100 3.19 6.38 12.74
CA ILE A 100 4.02 6.90 11.64
C ILE A 100 5.28 6.06 11.59
N TRP A 101 5.63 5.55 10.41
CA TRP A 101 6.73 4.62 10.20
C TRP A 101 7.62 5.09 9.06
N ASP A 102 8.92 4.92 9.17
CA ASP A 102 9.85 5.14 8.07
C ASP A 102 10.09 3.82 7.33
N HIS A 103 9.93 3.85 6.01
CA HIS A 103 10.25 2.75 5.13
C HIS A 103 11.36 3.16 4.16
N PHE A 104 12.47 2.46 4.24
CA PHE A 104 13.63 2.66 3.38
C PHE A 104 13.78 1.47 2.45
N TYR A 105 13.91 1.73 1.15
CA TYR A 105 14.15 0.73 0.12
C TYR A 105 15.36 1.14 -0.70
N ASP A 106 16.16 0.17 -1.11
CA ASP A 106 17.36 0.41 -1.93
C ASP A 106 17.02 0.72 -3.38
N ASP A 107 15.76 0.48 -3.80
CA ASP A 107 15.25 0.69 -5.14
C ASP A 107 14.02 1.62 -5.17
N SER A 108 13.55 1.93 -6.38
CA SER A 108 12.30 2.66 -6.61
C SER A 108 11.48 2.04 -7.74
N ALA A 109 10.23 2.51 -7.89
CA ALA A 109 9.28 1.98 -8.87
C ALA A 109 9.80 1.98 -10.33
N PHE A 110 10.65 2.94 -10.69
CA PHE A 110 11.12 3.12 -12.06
C PHE A 110 12.66 3.10 -12.21
N ASN A 111 13.39 3.01 -11.10
CA ASN A 111 14.85 3.02 -11.16
C ASN A 111 15.45 2.24 -9.99
N THR A 112 16.16 1.16 -10.29
CA THR A 112 16.78 0.29 -9.29
C THR A 112 18.03 0.90 -8.62
N GLU A 113 18.57 1.97 -9.18
CA GLU A 113 19.74 2.69 -8.62
C GLU A 113 19.34 3.84 -7.69
N VAL A 114 18.03 4.08 -7.54
CA VAL A 114 17.49 5.17 -6.73
C VAL A 114 16.73 4.60 -5.55
N SER A 115 17.22 4.87 -4.36
CA SER A 115 16.56 4.49 -3.11
C SER A 115 15.24 5.25 -2.91
N THR A 116 14.31 4.63 -2.21
CA THR A 116 13.05 5.27 -1.84
C THR A 116 12.94 5.39 -0.32
N HIS A 117 12.56 6.57 0.15
CA HIS A 117 12.15 6.81 1.54
C HIS A 117 10.66 7.15 1.58
N TYR A 118 9.86 6.33 2.28
CA TYR A 118 8.47 6.65 2.59
C TYR A 118 8.30 7.01 4.06
N VAL A 119 7.62 8.13 4.32
CA VAL A 119 6.89 8.33 5.58
C VAL A 119 5.56 7.61 5.42
N ASN A 120 5.45 6.42 6.02
CA ASN A 120 4.32 5.53 5.87
C ASN A 120 3.33 5.68 7.03
N LEU A 121 2.05 5.69 6.70
CA LEU A 121 0.91 5.76 7.61
C LEU A 121 0.12 4.44 7.53
N PRO A 122 0.59 3.36 8.16
CA PRO A 122 -0.13 2.09 8.12
C PRO A 122 -1.42 2.18 8.93
N HIS A 123 -2.46 1.58 8.38
CA HIS A 123 -3.78 1.48 9.00
C HIS A 123 -4.21 0.02 9.03
N TRP A 124 -5.02 -0.34 10.01
CA TRP A 124 -5.66 -1.64 10.06
C TRP A 124 -7.18 -1.54 10.07
N LEU A 125 -7.84 -2.55 9.52
CA LEU A 125 -9.28 -2.64 9.37
C LEU A 125 -9.73 -4.08 9.56
N LYS A 126 -10.69 -4.33 10.48
CA LYS A 126 -11.41 -5.61 10.55
C LYS A 126 -12.58 -5.60 9.58
N VAL A 127 -12.69 -6.62 8.73
CA VAL A 127 -13.85 -6.83 7.87
C VAL A 127 -14.78 -7.87 8.47
N SER A 128 -16.08 -7.73 8.21
CA SER A 128 -17.11 -8.64 8.76
C SER A 128 -17.19 -9.99 8.05
N ARG A 129 -16.56 -10.10 6.87
CA ARG A 129 -16.46 -11.32 6.07
C ARG A 129 -15.15 -11.33 5.30
N CYS A 130 -14.67 -12.52 4.94
CA CYS A 130 -13.51 -12.65 4.06
C CYS A 130 -13.80 -12.04 2.68
N VAL A 131 -12.79 -11.38 2.12
CA VAL A 131 -12.75 -11.05 0.69
C VAL A 131 -12.39 -12.31 -0.05
N ASP A 132 -13.05 -12.58 -1.17
CA ASP A 132 -12.68 -13.68 -2.05
C ASP A 132 -11.37 -13.35 -2.74
N LEU A 133 -10.37 -14.22 -2.61
CA LEU A 133 -9.04 -13.99 -3.15
C LEU A 133 -9.01 -14.04 -4.68
N ASP A 134 -9.93 -14.79 -5.29
CA ASP A 134 -10.04 -14.93 -6.74
C ASP A 134 -10.62 -13.67 -7.40
N ASP A 135 -11.35 -12.85 -6.65
CA ASP A 135 -11.92 -11.57 -7.11
C ASP A 135 -10.95 -10.39 -6.97
N LEU A 136 -9.77 -10.59 -6.35
CA LEU A 136 -8.82 -9.53 -6.10
C LEU A 136 -8.00 -9.17 -7.36
N PRO A 137 -7.70 -7.86 -7.55
CA PRO A 137 -6.94 -7.39 -8.71
C PRO A 137 -5.54 -8.01 -8.78
N SER A 138 -5.10 -8.31 -10.00
CA SER A 138 -3.77 -8.89 -10.27
C SER A 138 -2.74 -7.89 -10.83
N ASP A 139 -3.08 -6.61 -10.93
CA ASP A 139 -2.23 -5.60 -11.56
C ASP A 139 -0.94 -5.37 -10.77
N GLN A 140 -1.06 -5.20 -9.46
CA GLN A 140 0.07 -4.95 -8.56
C GLN A 140 0.58 -6.20 -7.83
N HIS A 141 -0.26 -7.23 -7.73
CA HIS A 141 0.01 -8.46 -7.01
C HIS A 141 -0.20 -9.67 -7.91
N SER A 142 0.73 -10.64 -7.84
CA SER A 142 0.66 -11.89 -8.62
C SER A 142 -0.10 -13.02 -7.90
N GLY A 143 -0.43 -12.80 -6.64
CA GLY A 143 -1.19 -13.73 -5.83
C GLY A 143 -1.61 -13.07 -4.53
N TRP A 144 -2.59 -13.69 -3.87
CA TRP A 144 -3.14 -13.24 -2.60
C TRP A 144 -3.22 -14.39 -1.61
N ARG A 145 -3.05 -14.11 -0.32
CA ARG A 145 -3.27 -15.07 0.76
C ARG A 145 -3.77 -14.42 2.03
N TRP A 146 -4.54 -15.16 2.81
CA TRP A 146 -4.78 -14.86 4.21
C TRP A 146 -3.69 -15.54 5.05
N GLN A 147 -3.10 -14.83 5.98
CA GLN A 147 -2.04 -15.35 6.83
C GLN A 147 -2.24 -14.93 8.28
N ASP A 148 -2.02 -15.90 9.19
CA ASP A 148 -2.03 -15.64 10.62
C ASP A 148 -0.92 -14.63 10.99
N PRO A 149 -1.20 -13.62 11.82
CA PRO A 149 -0.19 -12.64 12.23
C PRO A 149 1.02 -13.25 12.93
N GLN A 150 0.85 -14.32 13.72
CA GLN A 150 1.96 -15.01 14.38
C GLN A 150 2.88 -15.67 13.35
N GLU A 151 2.31 -16.30 12.34
CA GLU A 151 3.07 -16.88 11.23
C GLU A 151 3.70 -15.77 10.38
N ALA A 152 2.95 -14.71 10.05
CA ALA A 152 3.45 -13.60 9.24
C ALA A 152 4.65 -12.89 9.88
N ALA A 153 4.66 -12.73 11.20
CA ALA A 153 5.78 -12.11 11.93
C ALA A 153 7.10 -12.89 11.82
N LEU A 154 7.03 -14.20 11.53
CA LEU A 154 8.18 -15.11 11.46
C LEU A 154 8.53 -15.56 10.04
N ALA A 155 7.65 -15.34 9.06
CA ALA A 155 7.80 -15.87 7.70
C ALA A 155 8.89 -15.11 6.93
N GLU A 156 9.83 -15.87 6.33
CA GLU A 156 10.95 -15.30 5.58
C GLU A 156 10.52 -14.66 4.24
N ASP A 157 9.41 -15.10 3.66
CA ASP A 157 8.83 -14.56 2.42
C ASP A 157 7.93 -13.33 2.63
N VAL A 158 7.66 -12.97 3.89
CA VAL A 158 6.93 -11.76 4.27
C VAL A 158 7.92 -10.62 4.49
N HIS A 159 7.65 -9.47 3.86
CA HIS A 159 8.54 -8.32 3.95
C HIS A 159 8.77 -7.87 5.41
N PRO A 160 9.99 -7.45 5.79
CA PRO A 160 10.31 -7.05 7.17
C PRO A 160 9.34 -6.02 7.77
N TYR A 161 8.88 -5.04 7.00
CA TYR A 161 7.90 -4.06 7.47
C TYR A 161 6.54 -4.70 7.79
N VAL A 162 6.10 -5.65 6.99
CA VAL A 162 4.85 -6.38 7.25
C VAL A 162 4.97 -7.30 8.45
N ARG A 163 6.14 -7.93 8.64
CA ARG A 163 6.43 -8.69 9.88
C ARG A 163 6.34 -7.80 11.12
N ALA A 164 6.87 -6.58 11.04
CA ALA A 164 6.76 -5.60 12.13
C ALA A 164 5.31 -5.15 12.37
N TYR A 165 4.50 -5.02 11.32
CA TYR A 165 3.06 -4.76 11.46
C TYR A 165 2.32 -5.92 12.15
N ALA A 166 2.62 -7.15 11.75
CA ALA A 166 2.06 -8.33 12.38
C ALA A 166 2.38 -8.37 13.89
N GLN A 167 3.63 -8.12 14.24
CA GLN A 167 4.03 -8.01 15.65
C GLN A 167 3.32 -6.88 16.39
N TRP A 168 3.16 -5.71 15.76
CA TRP A 168 2.42 -4.58 16.32
C TRP A 168 0.96 -4.92 16.64
N LEU A 169 0.29 -5.70 15.77
CA LEU A 169 -1.08 -6.17 15.98
C LEU A 169 -1.16 -7.13 17.17
N LEU A 170 -0.20 -8.07 17.28
CA LEU A 170 -0.13 -9.05 18.37
C LEU A 170 0.10 -8.38 19.73
N ASP A 171 1.02 -7.40 19.79
CA ASP A 171 1.36 -6.69 21.01
C ASP A 171 0.20 -5.86 21.60
N ARG A 172 -0.80 -5.55 20.79
CA ARG A 172 -1.93 -4.67 21.17
C ARG A 172 -3.28 -5.38 21.29
N ASP A 173 -3.26 -6.69 21.14
CA ASP A 173 -4.46 -7.51 21.26
C ASP A 173 -5.66 -6.98 20.45
N VAL A 174 -5.37 -6.64 19.19
CA VAL A 174 -6.37 -6.05 18.28
C VAL A 174 -7.45 -7.06 17.90
N PHE A 175 -7.28 -8.33 18.29
CA PHE A 175 -8.11 -9.48 17.87
C PHE A 175 -9.26 -9.78 18.84
N GLU A 176 -9.29 -9.19 20.03
CA GLU A 176 -10.40 -9.25 20.97
C GLU A 176 -11.62 -8.35 20.55
#